data_c8bfee25a98f38a4ee899dd43ead51e6
#
_entry.id   c8bfee25a98f38a4ee899dd43ead51e6
#
_cell.length_a   1.000
_cell.length_b   1.000
_cell.length_c   1.000
_cell.angle_alpha   90.00
_cell.angle_beta   90.00
_cell.angle_gamma   90.00
#
_symmetry.space_group_name_H-M   'P 1'
#
loop_
_entity.id
_entity.type
_entity.pdbx_description
1 polymer ?
#
loop_
_entity_poly.entity_id
_entity_poly.type
_entity_poly.pdbx_seq_one_letter_code
_entity_poly.pdbx_strand_id
1 'polypeptide(L)'
;MHRFSPNSNLAHLIPWFEWENEAFAKARADNKPVMLFLAAFWCRYCQRMDEQAFSDRENLALLNAYFVALRVEDAKRPDIDARYNLNGWPTVAFFTPAGELLAAAGPLAMPATEPSR
;
A
#
# COMPACT_ATOMS: atom_id res chain seq x y z
N MET A 1 5.64 -6.99 11.62
CA MET A 1 6.79 -6.60 10.80
C MET A 1 6.46 -6.74 9.33
N HIS A 2 6.82 -5.74 8.55
CA HIS A 2 6.53 -5.74 7.12
C HIS A 2 7.67 -6.34 6.32
N ARG A 3 7.31 -6.91 5.20
CA ARG A 3 8.29 -7.47 4.27
C ARG A 3 8.34 -6.59 3.02
N PHE A 4 9.53 -6.23 2.61
CA PHE A 4 9.77 -5.41 1.43
C PHE A 4 10.55 -6.22 0.39
N SER A 5 10.66 -5.66 -0.81
CA SER A 5 11.47 -6.28 -1.85
C SER A 5 12.87 -6.58 -1.34
N PRO A 6 13.46 -7.73 -1.73
CA PRO A 6 14.85 -8.02 -1.38
C PRO A 6 15.86 -7.15 -2.13
N ASN A 7 15.42 -6.47 -3.18
CA ASN A 7 16.27 -5.55 -3.92
C ASN A 7 16.29 -4.18 -3.27
N SER A 8 17.33 -3.41 -3.56
CA SER A 8 17.50 -2.08 -2.97
C SER A 8 16.27 -1.21 -3.21
N ASN A 9 15.74 -0.62 -2.14
CA ASN A 9 14.57 0.24 -2.23
C ASN A 9 14.45 1.13 -0.99
N LEU A 10 13.56 2.10 -1.06
CA LEU A 10 13.31 3.05 0.02
C LEU A 10 11.92 2.90 0.63
N ALA A 11 11.18 1.85 0.27
CA ALA A 11 9.80 1.68 0.72
C ALA A 11 9.67 1.66 2.24
N HIS A 12 10.70 1.20 2.93
CA HIS A 12 10.71 1.15 4.39
C HIS A 12 10.73 2.54 5.04
N LEU A 13 10.96 3.58 4.27
CA LEU A 13 10.91 4.96 4.80
C LEU A 13 9.49 5.48 4.92
N ILE A 14 8.51 4.78 4.34
CA ILE A 14 7.11 5.10 4.56
C ILE A 14 6.72 4.49 5.90
N PRO A 15 6.06 5.24 6.81
CA PRO A 15 5.68 4.71 8.12
C PRO A 15 4.43 3.83 8.01
N TRP A 16 4.61 2.61 7.53
CA TRP A 16 3.54 1.66 7.30
C TRP A 16 2.90 1.19 8.60
N PHE A 17 1.57 1.12 8.61
CA PHE A 17 0.79 0.52 9.68
C PHE A 17 0.26 -0.83 9.24
N GLU A 18 -0.05 -1.67 10.23
CA GLU A 18 -0.86 -2.85 9.99
C GLU A 18 -2.33 -2.43 9.88
N TRP A 19 -3.18 -3.34 9.46
CA TRP A 19 -4.62 -3.09 9.47
C TRP A 19 -5.09 -3.17 10.93
N GLU A 20 -5.22 -2.02 11.57
CA GLU A 20 -5.54 -1.97 12.99
C GLU A 20 -6.27 -0.66 13.31
N ASN A 21 -6.98 -0.67 14.43
CA ASN A 21 -7.77 0.49 14.86
C ASN A 21 -6.90 1.73 15.06
N GLU A 22 -5.67 1.53 15.50
CA GLU A 22 -4.74 2.62 15.77
C GLU A 22 -4.44 3.42 14.51
N ALA A 23 -4.31 2.76 13.37
CA ALA A 23 -4.05 3.42 12.10
C ALA A 23 -5.21 4.32 11.70
N PHE A 24 -6.44 3.82 11.84
CA PHE A 24 -7.61 4.61 11.49
C PHE A 24 -7.86 5.73 12.49
N ALA A 25 -7.51 5.51 13.75
CA ALA A 25 -7.60 6.56 14.75
C ALA A 25 -6.64 7.71 14.41
N LYS A 26 -5.44 7.37 13.97
CA LYS A 26 -4.48 8.37 13.54
C LYS A 26 -4.98 9.12 12.31
N ALA A 27 -5.56 8.41 11.37
CA ALA A 27 -6.11 9.05 10.17
C ALA A 27 -7.20 10.08 10.52
N ARG A 28 -8.09 9.71 11.45
CA ARG A 28 -9.12 10.63 11.91
C ARG A 28 -8.55 11.83 12.65
N ALA A 29 -7.58 11.57 13.53
CA ALA A 29 -6.97 12.65 14.32
C ALA A 29 -6.25 13.65 13.43
N ASP A 30 -5.60 13.18 12.38
CA ASP A 30 -4.82 14.03 11.48
C ASP A 30 -5.62 14.47 10.26
N ASN A 31 -6.86 14.00 10.12
CA ASN A 31 -7.73 14.25 8.98
C ASN A 31 -7.04 13.89 7.66
N LYS A 32 -6.50 12.68 7.60
CA LYS A 32 -5.79 12.17 6.43
C LYS A 32 -6.49 10.95 5.87
N PRO A 33 -6.54 10.81 4.53
CA PRO A 33 -7.03 9.57 3.94
C PRO A 33 -6.05 8.42 4.20
N VAL A 34 -6.58 7.22 4.07
CA VAL A 34 -5.80 6.00 4.29
C VAL A 34 -5.52 5.35 2.93
N MET A 35 -4.27 4.96 2.72
CA MET A 35 -3.90 4.17 1.55
C MET A 35 -3.57 2.76 2.01
N LEU A 36 -4.26 1.77 1.42
CA LEU A 36 -4.01 0.36 1.71
C LEU A 36 -3.26 -0.25 0.54
N PHE A 37 -2.14 -0.87 0.84
CA PHE A 37 -1.36 -1.63 -0.14
C PHE A 37 -1.47 -3.10 0.21
N LEU A 38 -2.23 -3.85 -0.60
CA LEU A 38 -2.38 -5.29 -0.44
C LEU A 38 -1.32 -5.98 -1.28
N ALA A 39 -0.49 -6.78 -0.64
CA ALA A 39 0.64 -7.43 -1.27
C ALA A 39 0.68 -8.91 -0.97
N ALA A 40 1.37 -9.65 -1.83
CA ALA A 40 1.75 -11.03 -1.58
C ALA A 40 3.28 -11.07 -1.63
N PHE A 41 3.89 -11.79 -0.70
CA PHE A 41 5.36 -11.74 -0.59
C PHE A 41 6.06 -12.29 -1.84
N TRP A 42 5.41 -13.17 -2.57
CA TRP A 42 5.94 -13.77 -3.80
C TRP A 42 5.66 -12.92 -5.04
N CYS A 43 4.91 -11.84 -4.90
CA CYS A 43 4.42 -11.05 -6.01
C CYS A 43 5.51 -10.13 -6.56
N ARG A 44 5.89 -10.36 -7.81
CA ARG A 44 6.94 -9.56 -8.44
C ARG A 44 6.51 -8.10 -8.63
N TYR A 45 5.25 -7.87 -8.99
CA TYR A 45 4.76 -6.50 -9.13
C TYR A 45 4.76 -5.75 -7.80
N CYS A 46 4.48 -6.45 -6.71
CA CYS A 46 4.54 -5.84 -5.39
C CYS A 46 5.97 -5.41 -5.07
N GLN A 47 6.94 -6.24 -5.43
CA GLN A 47 8.34 -5.90 -5.24
C GLN A 47 8.75 -4.72 -6.10
N ARG A 48 8.26 -4.64 -7.32
CA ARG A 48 8.54 -3.51 -8.19
C ARG A 48 7.93 -2.22 -7.67
N MET A 49 6.76 -2.29 -7.05
CA MET A 49 6.19 -1.13 -6.38
C MET A 49 7.13 -0.60 -5.31
N ASP A 50 7.71 -1.49 -4.50
CA ASP A 50 8.68 -1.09 -3.49
C ASP A 50 9.90 -0.43 -4.13
N GLU A 51 10.38 -0.97 -5.25
CA GLU A 51 11.60 -0.52 -5.88
C GLU A 51 11.42 0.76 -6.68
N GLN A 52 10.21 1.05 -7.12
CA GLN A 52 9.91 2.18 -7.98
C GLN A 52 8.99 3.19 -7.34
N ALA A 53 7.68 2.94 -7.34
CA ALA A 53 6.72 3.92 -6.84
C ALA A 53 6.95 4.30 -5.38
N PHE A 54 7.21 3.31 -4.53
CA PHE A 54 7.43 3.55 -3.10
C PHE A 54 8.88 3.92 -2.77
N SER A 55 9.71 4.06 -3.78
CA SER A 55 11.08 4.55 -3.62
C SER A 55 11.28 5.90 -4.28
N ASP A 56 10.27 6.40 -4.96
CA ASP A 56 10.31 7.71 -5.59
C ASP A 56 10.18 8.78 -4.50
N ARG A 57 11.09 9.74 -4.48
CA ARG A 57 11.18 10.69 -3.38
C ARG A 57 9.96 11.61 -3.29
N GLU A 58 9.36 11.97 -4.42
CA GLU A 58 8.14 12.77 -4.39
C GLU A 58 6.99 11.98 -3.79
N ASN A 59 6.86 10.70 -4.17
CA ASN A 59 5.82 9.84 -3.62
C ASN A 59 6.03 9.62 -2.13
N LEU A 60 7.27 9.43 -1.70
CA LEU A 60 7.58 9.30 -0.29
C LEU A 60 7.13 10.52 0.50
N ALA A 61 7.42 11.70 -0.03
CA ALA A 61 7.04 12.96 0.61
C ALA A 61 5.52 13.08 0.70
N LEU A 62 4.81 12.76 -0.39
CA LEU A 62 3.35 12.84 -0.41
C LEU A 62 2.71 11.86 0.56
N LEU A 63 3.18 10.61 0.57
CA LEU A 63 2.62 9.61 1.45
C LEU A 63 2.87 9.94 2.91
N ASN A 64 4.07 10.43 3.23
CA ASN A 64 4.38 10.82 4.60
C ASN A 64 3.56 12.02 5.06
N ALA A 65 3.35 12.98 4.18
CA ALA A 65 2.70 14.24 4.55
C ALA A 65 1.18 14.13 4.60
N TYR A 66 0.58 13.37 3.68
CA TYR A 66 -0.86 13.47 3.43
C TYR A 66 -1.65 12.20 3.62
N PHE A 67 -1.01 11.06 3.87
CA PHE A 67 -1.70 9.78 3.98
C PHE A 67 -1.28 9.02 5.23
N VAL A 68 -2.18 8.15 5.68
CA VAL A 68 -1.83 7.08 6.61
C VAL A 68 -1.74 5.82 5.75
N ALA A 69 -0.58 5.18 5.74
CA ALA A 69 -0.31 4.06 4.85
C ALA A 69 -0.41 2.73 5.60
N LEU A 70 -1.21 1.82 5.05
CA LEU A 70 -1.37 0.46 5.57
C LEU A 70 -0.74 -0.51 4.59
N ARG A 71 0.00 -1.48 5.11
CA ARG A 71 0.62 -2.52 4.31
C ARG A 71 0.18 -3.87 4.84
N VAL A 72 -0.52 -4.63 4.02
CA VAL A 72 -1.12 -5.90 4.42
C VAL A 72 -0.72 -6.99 3.45
N GLU A 73 -0.18 -8.09 3.98
CA GLU A 73 0.12 -9.26 3.18
C GLU A 73 -1.05 -10.24 3.24
N ASP A 74 -1.36 -10.83 2.09
CA ASP A 74 -2.48 -11.77 1.95
C ASP A 74 -2.39 -12.91 2.96
N ALA A 75 -1.21 -13.48 3.14
CA ALA A 75 -1.04 -14.62 4.04
C ALA A 75 -1.26 -14.27 5.50
N LYS A 76 -0.99 -13.02 5.89
CA LYS A 76 -1.15 -12.59 7.27
C LYS A 76 -2.57 -12.16 7.59
N ARG A 77 -3.26 -11.59 6.61
CA ARG A 77 -4.63 -11.13 6.81
C ARG A 77 -5.47 -11.52 5.59
N PRO A 78 -5.74 -12.83 5.44
CA PRO A 78 -6.55 -13.29 4.30
C PRO A 78 -7.96 -12.70 4.32
N ASP A 79 -8.47 -12.33 5.48
CA ASP A 79 -9.77 -11.68 5.61
C ASP A 79 -9.80 -10.32 4.92
N ILE A 80 -8.76 -9.52 5.14
CA ILE A 80 -8.66 -8.18 4.53
C ILE A 80 -8.41 -8.33 3.04
N ASP A 81 -7.56 -9.26 2.65
CA ASP A 81 -7.28 -9.52 1.25
C ASP A 81 -8.56 -9.93 0.51
N ALA A 82 -9.33 -10.85 1.07
CA ALA A 82 -10.57 -11.30 0.45
C ALA A 82 -11.56 -10.15 0.29
N ARG A 83 -11.56 -9.21 1.21
CA ARG A 83 -12.51 -8.12 1.23
C ARG A 83 -12.23 -7.04 0.20
N TYR A 84 -10.95 -6.73 -0.01
CA TYR A 84 -10.58 -5.55 -0.82
C TYR A 84 -9.76 -5.87 -2.06
N ASN A 85 -9.32 -7.11 -2.24
CA ASN A 85 -8.51 -7.48 -3.39
C ASN A 85 -9.28 -7.33 -4.70
N LEU A 86 -8.63 -6.73 -5.70
CA LEU A 86 -9.20 -6.55 -7.03
C LEU A 86 -8.40 -7.36 -8.05
N ASN A 87 -8.71 -8.66 -8.12
CA ASN A 87 -8.20 -9.55 -9.17
C ASN A 87 -6.68 -9.73 -9.16
N GLY A 88 -6.08 -9.73 -7.98
CA GLY A 88 -4.67 -10.04 -7.87
C GLY A 88 -3.88 -9.03 -7.06
N TRP A 89 -2.57 -9.10 -7.19
CA TRP A 89 -1.66 -8.25 -6.41
C TRP A 89 -0.72 -7.53 -7.32
N PRO A 90 -0.36 -6.30 -6.97
CA PRO A 90 -0.86 -5.57 -5.80
C PRO A 90 -2.25 -5.02 -6.05
N THR A 91 -2.98 -4.79 -4.96
CA THR A 91 -4.20 -3.97 -5.01
C THR A 91 -3.95 -2.77 -4.09
N VAL A 92 -4.30 -1.60 -4.57
CA VAL A 92 -4.17 -0.36 -3.78
C VAL A 92 -5.56 0.21 -3.61
N ALA A 93 -5.93 0.49 -2.36
CA ALA A 93 -7.24 1.06 -2.04
C ALA A 93 -7.07 2.31 -1.20
N PHE A 94 -8.00 3.24 -1.37
CA PHE A 94 -7.99 4.51 -0.63
C PHE A 94 -9.29 4.62 0.16
N PHE A 95 -9.18 5.10 1.40
CA PHE A 95 -10.30 5.24 2.30
C PHE A 95 -10.34 6.66 2.86
N THR A 96 -11.54 7.10 3.22
CA THR A 96 -11.68 8.34 4.00
C THR A 96 -11.07 8.13 5.38
N PRO A 97 -10.79 9.22 6.12
CA PRO A 97 -10.35 9.07 7.52
C PRO A 97 -11.34 8.28 8.37
N ALA A 98 -12.62 8.27 7.99
CA ALA A 98 -13.64 7.51 8.71
C ALA A 98 -13.65 6.02 8.32
N GLY A 99 -12.88 5.63 7.31
CA GLY A 99 -12.78 4.23 6.92
C GLY A 99 -13.69 3.82 5.77
N GLU A 100 -14.27 4.76 5.05
CA GLU A 100 -15.11 4.46 3.90
C GLU A 100 -14.26 4.36 2.63
N LEU A 101 -14.51 3.33 1.85
CA LEU A 101 -13.76 3.11 0.62
C LEU A 101 -14.04 4.21 -0.40
N LEU A 102 -12.99 4.84 -0.90
CA LEU A 102 -13.08 5.88 -1.93
C LEU A 102 -12.81 5.33 -3.32
N ALA A 103 -11.75 4.55 -3.45
CA ALA A 103 -11.31 4.04 -4.74
C ALA A 103 -10.36 2.87 -4.53
N ALA A 104 -10.27 2.00 -5.53
CA ALA A 104 -9.31 0.90 -5.49
C ALA A 104 -8.86 0.59 -6.91
N ALA A 105 -7.60 0.14 -7.02
CA ALA A 105 -7.01 -0.24 -8.30
C ALA A 105 -6.32 -1.58 -8.15
N GLY A 106 -6.62 -2.50 -9.06
CA GLY A 106 -5.97 -3.81 -9.12
C GLY A 106 -4.75 -3.81 -10.02
N PRO A 107 -4.14 -4.98 -10.24
CA PRO A 107 -2.91 -5.08 -11.02
C PRO A 107 -3.03 -4.52 -12.43
N LEU A 108 -4.17 -4.69 -13.08
CA LEU A 108 -4.34 -4.24 -14.46
C LEU A 108 -4.36 -2.72 -14.59
N ALA A 109 -4.63 -2.01 -13.49
CA ALA A 109 -4.68 -0.55 -13.49
C ALA A 109 -3.38 0.08 -13.02
N MET A 110 -2.38 -0.75 -12.64
CA MET A 110 -1.10 -0.21 -12.19
C MET A 110 -0.28 0.26 -13.38
N PRO A 111 0.52 1.31 -13.19
CA PRO A 111 1.40 1.76 -14.27
C PRO A 111 2.45 0.69 -14.58
N ALA A 112 2.96 0.72 -15.79
CA ALA A 112 4.03 -0.19 -16.18
C ALA A 112 5.22 0.07 -15.26
N THR A 113 5.74 -1.00 -14.66
CA THR A 113 6.80 -0.87 -13.68
C THR A 113 8.18 -1.07 -14.27
N GLU A 114 8.27 -1.33 -15.56
CA GLU A 114 9.58 -1.41 -16.14
C GLU A 114 9.49 -1.13 -17.60
N PRO A 115 10.53 -0.57 -18.07
CA PRO A 115 10.62 -0.26 -19.48
C PRO A 115 10.78 -1.53 -20.22
N SER A 116 10.37 -2.10 -20.25
CA SER A 116 10.47 -3.22 -20.63
C SER A 116 11.06 -3.73 -21.07
N ARG A 117 11.05 -3.31 -20.87
CA ARG A 117 11.27 -3.58 -21.26
C ARG A 117 11.89 -4.18 -21.56
#